data_7d15f130bd78d0d4914658cd29630ac4
#
_entry.id   7d15f130bd78d0d4914658cd29630ac4
#
_cell.length_a   1.000
_cell.length_b   1.000
_cell.length_c   1.000
_cell.angle_alpha   90.00
_cell.angle_beta   90.00
_cell.angle_gamma   90.00
#
_symmetry.space_group_name_H-M   'P 1'
#
loop_
_entity.id
_entity.type
_entity.pdbx_description
1 polymer ?
#
loop_
_entity_poly.entity_id
_entity_poly.type
_entity_poly.pdbx_seq_one_letter_code
_entity_poly.pdbx_strand_id
1 'polypeptide(L)'
;MPDSMSEQLRSNMECEGLLECFHGLKELDKECFQALVEADEPLTVDEIADAVDRERSTAYRAVQRLLQTGFMEKNQINYDQGGYYHVYSPTDPSKIANDMQRLLNDGYAKMGQLIQEFETKYEQTDTAAPAAES
;
A
#
# COMPACT_ATOMS: atom_id res chain seq x y z
N MET A 1 -8.72 -15.71 0.54
CA MET A 1 -8.41 -14.29 0.61
C MET A 1 -9.14 -13.54 -0.48
N PRO A 2 -9.84 -12.45 -0.16
CA PRO A 2 -10.53 -11.69 -1.21
C PRO A 2 -9.53 -11.07 -2.16
N ASP A 3 -9.81 -11.16 -3.44
CA ASP A 3 -8.94 -10.65 -4.47
C ASP A 3 -9.50 -9.41 -5.15
N SER A 4 -10.79 -9.20 -5.08
CA SER A 4 -11.42 -8.09 -5.78
C SER A 4 -11.90 -7.04 -4.81
N MET A 5 -12.09 -5.84 -5.33
CA MET A 5 -12.62 -4.75 -4.53
C MET A 5 -14.01 -5.08 -3.97
N SER A 6 -14.86 -5.72 -4.78
CA SER A 6 -16.21 -6.02 -4.31
C SER A 6 -16.19 -7.06 -3.20
N GLU A 7 -15.27 -8.00 -3.25
CA GLU A 7 -15.13 -8.96 -2.16
C GLU A 7 -14.63 -8.27 -0.89
N GLN A 8 -13.68 -7.36 -1.04
CA GLN A 8 -13.19 -6.58 0.09
C GLN A 8 -14.32 -5.78 0.73
N LEU A 9 -15.13 -5.13 -0.08
CA LEU A 9 -16.22 -4.30 0.44
C LEU A 9 -17.33 -5.11 1.07
N ARG A 10 -17.54 -6.34 0.60
CA ARG A 10 -18.57 -7.19 1.17
C ARG A 10 -18.15 -7.89 2.44
N SER A 11 -16.86 -8.08 2.61
CA SER A 11 -16.38 -8.74 3.81
C SER A 11 -16.39 -7.75 4.96
N ASN A 12 -16.18 -8.25 6.16
CA ASN A 12 -16.11 -7.42 7.34
C ASN A 12 -14.71 -6.81 7.40
N MET A 13 -14.42 -5.90 6.50
CA MET A 13 -13.09 -5.35 6.31
C MET A 13 -12.72 -4.42 7.46
N GLU A 14 -11.54 -4.63 8.00
CA GLU A 14 -11.00 -3.76 9.02
C GLU A 14 -10.05 -2.77 8.38
N CYS A 15 -9.65 -1.73 9.13
CA CYS A 15 -8.81 -0.70 8.54
C CYS A 15 -7.47 -1.23 8.05
N GLU A 16 -6.96 -2.30 8.63
CA GLU A 16 -5.72 -2.92 8.11
C GLU A 16 -5.90 -3.47 6.71
N GLY A 17 -7.12 -3.80 6.33
CA GLY A 17 -7.41 -4.25 4.98
C GLY A 17 -7.19 -3.18 3.93
N LEU A 18 -7.20 -1.91 4.32
CA LEU A 18 -6.91 -0.83 3.40
C LEU A 18 -5.50 -0.91 2.85
N LEU A 19 -4.55 -1.33 3.68
CA LEU A 19 -3.15 -1.42 3.27
C LEU A 19 -2.99 -2.43 2.14
N GLU A 20 -3.70 -3.54 2.25
CA GLU A 20 -3.68 -4.56 1.22
C GLU A 20 -4.41 -4.09 -0.03
N CYS A 21 -5.58 -3.49 0.16
CA CYS A 21 -6.43 -3.05 -0.95
C CYS A 21 -5.78 -1.95 -1.79
N PHE A 22 -5.20 -0.94 -1.14
CA PHE A 22 -4.67 0.21 -1.85
C PHE A 22 -3.21 0.04 -2.27
N HIS A 23 -2.42 -0.67 -1.50
CA HIS A 23 -0.97 -0.70 -1.71
C HIS A 23 -0.40 -2.10 -1.90
N GLY A 24 -1.23 -3.13 -1.78
CA GLY A 24 -0.78 -4.49 -1.98
C GLY A 24 0.21 -4.97 -0.94
N LEU A 25 0.16 -4.41 0.25
CA LEU A 25 1.10 -4.78 1.29
C LEU A 25 0.78 -6.17 1.82
N LYS A 26 1.83 -6.92 2.07
CA LYS A 26 1.72 -8.29 2.55
C LYS A 26 1.65 -8.31 4.07
N GLU A 27 1.33 -9.46 4.60
CA GLU A 27 1.19 -9.62 6.05
C GLU A 27 2.46 -9.21 6.79
N LEU A 28 3.61 -9.63 6.28
CA LEU A 28 4.88 -9.27 6.89
C LEU A 28 5.11 -7.75 6.85
N ASP A 29 4.72 -7.10 5.76
CA ASP A 29 4.87 -5.65 5.64
C ASP A 29 4.07 -4.96 6.74
N LYS A 30 2.85 -5.44 7.00
CA LYS A 30 2.01 -4.88 8.05
C LYS A 30 2.62 -5.11 9.43
N GLU A 31 3.23 -6.29 9.64
CA GLU A 31 3.90 -6.57 10.91
C GLU A 31 5.07 -5.65 11.14
N CYS A 32 5.85 -5.39 10.10
CA CYS A 32 6.99 -4.47 10.21
C CYS A 32 6.52 -3.04 10.51
N PHE A 33 5.47 -2.62 9.85
CA PHE A 33 4.91 -1.29 10.10
C PHE A 33 4.41 -1.19 11.54
N GLN A 34 3.71 -2.21 12.00
CA GLN A 34 3.20 -2.25 13.37
C GLN A 34 4.34 -2.18 14.39
N ALA A 35 5.43 -2.89 14.12
CA ALA A 35 6.59 -2.86 15.00
C ALA A 35 7.16 -1.45 15.11
N LEU A 36 7.20 -0.72 14.00
CA LEU A 36 7.68 0.67 14.02
C LEU A 36 6.73 1.57 14.79
N VAL A 37 5.44 1.39 14.60
CA VAL A 37 4.45 2.22 15.29
C VAL A 37 4.54 2.02 16.80
N GLU A 38 4.79 0.79 17.23
CA GLU A 38 4.87 0.49 18.66
C GLU A 38 6.21 0.85 19.29
N ALA A 39 7.23 1.10 18.48
CA ALA A 39 8.54 1.47 18.99
C ALA A 39 8.55 2.93 19.43
N ASP A 40 9.29 3.23 20.48
CA ASP A 40 9.39 4.59 20.98
C ASP A 40 10.34 5.44 20.15
N GLU A 41 11.21 4.82 19.38
CA GLU A 41 12.21 5.53 18.58
C GLU A 41 12.46 4.78 17.30
N PRO A 42 13.11 5.42 16.31
CA PRO A 42 13.37 4.75 15.05
C PRO A 42 14.20 3.49 15.22
N LEU A 43 13.99 2.53 14.33
CA LEU A 43 14.63 1.22 14.41
C LEU A 43 15.52 0.99 13.20
N THR A 44 16.61 0.23 13.41
CA THR A 44 17.41 -0.29 12.31
C THR A 44 16.71 -1.50 11.69
N VAL A 45 17.19 -1.94 10.52
CA VAL A 45 16.66 -3.17 9.90
C VAL A 45 16.83 -4.36 10.83
N ASP A 46 17.98 -4.45 11.50
CA ASP A 46 18.21 -5.57 12.41
C ASP A 46 17.21 -5.59 13.55
N GLU A 47 16.90 -4.42 14.09
CA GLU A 47 15.91 -4.31 15.16
C GLU A 47 14.51 -4.66 14.67
N ILE A 48 14.18 -4.26 13.45
CA ILE A 48 12.89 -4.61 12.86
C ILE A 48 12.81 -6.13 12.66
N ALA A 49 13.88 -6.72 12.14
CA ALA A 49 13.93 -8.16 11.91
C ALA A 49 13.70 -8.94 13.21
N ASP A 50 14.36 -8.48 14.29
CA ASP A 50 14.17 -9.09 15.58
C ASP A 50 12.71 -8.95 16.05
N ALA A 51 12.13 -7.79 15.85
CA ALA A 51 10.77 -7.52 16.32
C ALA A 51 9.75 -8.41 15.63
N VAL A 52 9.95 -8.73 14.35
CA VAL A 52 9.01 -9.56 13.60
C VAL A 52 9.47 -11.01 13.48
N ASP A 53 10.60 -11.35 14.11
CA ASP A 53 11.13 -12.71 14.15
C ASP A 53 11.37 -13.27 12.75
N ARG A 54 12.09 -12.51 11.94
CA ARG A 54 12.46 -12.90 10.58
C ARG A 54 13.92 -12.60 10.35
N GLU A 55 14.47 -13.21 9.31
CA GLU A 55 15.84 -12.94 8.92
C GLU A 55 15.97 -11.52 8.39
N ARG A 56 17.17 -10.95 8.52
CA ARG A 56 17.42 -9.58 8.11
C ARG A 56 17.05 -9.35 6.64
N SER A 57 17.40 -10.26 5.75
CA SER A 57 17.12 -10.09 4.33
C SER A 57 15.62 -10.05 4.04
N THR A 58 14.86 -10.86 4.76
CA THR A 58 13.40 -10.90 4.60
C THR A 58 12.78 -9.61 5.13
N ALA A 59 13.22 -9.17 6.30
CA ALA A 59 12.73 -7.91 6.86
C ALA A 59 13.13 -6.73 5.98
N TYR A 60 14.32 -6.75 5.41
CA TYR A 60 14.78 -5.67 4.54
C TYR A 60 13.87 -5.52 3.32
N ARG A 61 13.45 -6.63 2.72
CA ARG A 61 12.54 -6.56 1.58
C ARG A 61 11.20 -5.94 1.96
N ALA A 62 10.69 -6.26 3.15
CA ALA A 62 9.46 -5.62 3.64
C ALA A 62 9.66 -4.13 3.85
N VAL A 63 10.82 -3.75 4.42
CA VAL A 63 11.17 -2.35 4.62
C VAL A 63 11.19 -1.61 3.28
N GLN A 64 11.77 -2.22 2.25
CA GLN A 64 11.82 -1.58 0.93
C GLN A 64 10.42 -1.34 0.37
N ARG A 65 9.51 -2.29 0.54
CA ARG A 65 8.13 -2.10 0.08
C ARG A 65 7.45 -0.97 0.85
N LEU A 66 7.66 -0.90 2.16
CA LEU A 66 7.07 0.17 2.96
C LEU A 66 7.64 1.54 2.62
N LEU A 67 8.92 1.60 2.27
CA LEU A 67 9.52 2.85 1.80
C LEU A 67 8.91 3.28 0.46
N GLN A 68 8.74 2.33 -0.45
CA GLN A 68 8.21 2.64 -1.77
C GLN A 68 6.77 3.13 -1.72
N THR A 69 5.99 2.64 -0.77
CA THR A 69 4.60 3.06 -0.63
C THR A 69 4.42 4.30 0.22
N GLY A 70 5.52 4.80 0.81
CA GLY A 70 5.43 6.00 1.63
C GLY A 70 4.98 5.78 3.05
N PHE A 71 4.94 4.53 3.50
CA PHE A 71 4.51 4.22 4.87
C PHE A 71 5.61 4.39 5.90
N MET A 72 6.85 4.50 5.44
CA MET A 72 8.02 4.50 6.30
C MET A 72 9.01 5.53 5.79
N GLU A 73 9.74 6.14 6.68
CA GLU A 73 10.79 7.11 6.35
C GLU A 73 12.13 6.57 6.81
N LYS A 74 13.17 6.91 6.05
CA LYS A 74 14.53 6.46 6.31
C LYS A 74 15.39 7.65 6.66
N ASN A 75 16.15 7.56 7.73
CA ASN A 75 17.09 8.60 8.14
C ASN A 75 18.47 8.00 8.32
N GLN A 76 19.49 8.78 7.99
CA GLN A 76 20.86 8.36 8.12
C GLN A 76 21.44 8.89 9.41
N ILE A 77 22.08 8.01 10.16
CA ILE A 77 22.78 8.38 11.39
C ILE A 77 24.26 8.22 11.13
N ASN A 78 25.03 9.26 11.38
CA ASN A 78 26.47 9.23 11.15
C ASN A 78 27.21 8.97 12.45
N TYR A 79 28.24 8.11 12.37
CA TYR A 79 29.11 7.90 13.51
C TYR A 79 30.11 9.06 13.59
N ASP A 80 30.55 9.36 14.81
CA ASP A 80 31.56 10.42 15.00
C ASP A 80 32.85 10.12 14.28
N GLN A 81 33.19 8.85 14.15
CA GLN A 81 34.44 8.41 13.60
C GLN A 81 34.37 8.03 12.14
N GLY A 82 33.26 8.38 11.48
CA GLY A 82 33.05 8.03 10.09
C GLY A 82 32.14 6.83 9.97
N GLY A 83 31.56 6.67 8.78
CA GLY A 83 30.58 5.63 8.56
C GLY A 83 29.18 6.06 8.99
N TYR A 84 28.20 5.30 8.61
CA TYR A 84 26.82 5.63 8.91
C TYR A 84 25.96 4.36 8.93
N TYR A 85 24.75 4.51 9.45
CA TYR A 85 23.74 3.47 9.36
C TYR A 85 22.37 4.15 9.20
N HIS A 86 21.36 3.37 8.83
CA HIS A 86 20.02 3.90 8.61
C HIS A 86 19.08 3.44 9.70
N VAL A 87 18.16 4.32 10.05
CA VAL A 87 17.07 4.00 10.95
C VAL A 87 15.77 4.33 10.24
N TYR A 88 14.71 3.69 10.65
CA TYR A 88 13.40 3.79 10.00
C TYR A 88 12.36 4.17 11.03
N SER A 89 11.42 5.01 10.59
CA SER A 89 10.32 5.43 11.44
C SER A 89 9.04 5.41 10.62
N PRO A 90 7.88 5.28 11.28
CA PRO A 90 6.63 5.26 10.52
C PRO A 90 6.32 6.67 10.02
N THR A 91 5.74 6.75 8.83
CA THR A 91 5.24 8.00 8.32
C THR A 91 4.05 8.42 9.19
N ASP A 92 3.87 9.72 9.36
CA ASP A 92 2.75 10.26 10.13
C ASP A 92 1.43 9.68 9.56
N PRO A 93 0.57 9.12 10.42
CA PRO A 93 -0.71 8.56 9.95
C PRO A 93 -1.56 9.55 9.17
N SER A 94 -1.52 10.84 9.51
CA SER A 94 -2.25 11.86 8.75
C SER A 94 -1.80 11.94 7.32
N LYS A 95 -0.49 11.84 7.11
CA LYS A 95 0.06 11.91 5.77
C LYS A 95 -0.34 10.68 4.96
N ILE A 96 -0.27 9.51 5.59
CA ILE A 96 -0.69 8.26 4.95
C ILE A 96 -2.16 8.35 4.55
N ALA A 97 -3.00 8.81 5.48
CA ALA A 97 -4.43 8.93 5.23
C ALA A 97 -4.74 9.91 4.11
N ASN A 98 -4.03 11.03 4.05
CA ASN A 98 -4.20 12.00 2.98
C ASN A 98 -3.80 11.43 1.63
N ASP A 99 -2.71 10.67 1.60
CA ASP A 99 -2.26 10.04 0.36
C ASP A 99 -3.27 8.99 -0.11
N MET A 100 -3.83 8.22 0.82
CA MET A 100 -4.87 7.25 0.48
C MET A 100 -6.11 7.94 -0.07
N GLN A 101 -6.52 9.05 0.55
CA GLN A 101 -7.70 9.77 0.11
C GLN A 101 -7.51 10.31 -1.29
N ARG A 102 -6.30 10.83 -1.58
CA ARG A 102 -5.99 11.32 -2.92
C ARG A 102 -6.03 10.18 -3.94
N LEU A 103 -5.46 9.05 -3.59
CA LEU A 103 -5.49 7.88 -4.47
C LEU A 103 -6.92 7.43 -4.74
N LEU A 104 -7.74 7.42 -3.70
CA LEU A 104 -9.15 7.04 -3.84
C LEU A 104 -9.88 7.99 -4.79
N ASN A 105 -9.67 9.29 -4.62
CA ASN A 105 -10.32 10.29 -5.46
C ASN A 105 -9.88 10.18 -6.92
N ASP A 106 -8.57 10.00 -7.14
CA ASP A 106 -8.04 9.84 -8.49
C ASP A 106 -8.53 8.54 -9.12
N GLY A 107 -8.58 7.49 -8.34
CA GLY A 107 -9.07 6.20 -8.81
C GLY A 107 -10.54 6.25 -9.19
N TYR A 108 -11.34 6.96 -8.40
CA TYR A 108 -12.75 7.13 -8.68
C TYR A 108 -12.96 7.83 -10.02
N ALA A 109 -12.22 8.91 -10.24
CA ALA A 109 -12.33 9.65 -11.50
C ALA A 109 -11.91 8.80 -12.69
N LYS A 110 -10.81 8.08 -12.54
CA LYS A 110 -10.31 7.22 -13.62
C LYS A 110 -11.28 6.10 -13.92
N MET A 111 -11.82 5.49 -12.89
CA MET A 111 -12.79 4.42 -13.07
C MET A 111 -14.05 4.90 -13.78
N GLY A 112 -14.51 6.11 -13.46
CA GLY A 112 -15.63 6.70 -14.15
C GLY A 112 -15.39 6.85 -15.64
N GLN A 113 -14.17 7.30 -16.00
CA GLN A 113 -13.80 7.40 -17.41
C GLN A 113 -13.80 6.05 -18.11
N LEU A 114 -13.26 5.04 -17.42
CA LEU A 114 -13.19 3.71 -18.02
C LEU A 114 -14.58 3.09 -18.21
N ILE A 115 -15.48 3.36 -17.29
CA ILE A 115 -16.85 2.89 -17.42
C ILE A 115 -17.51 3.51 -18.67
N GLN A 116 -17.29 4.80 -18.88
CA GLN A 116 -17.82 5.46 -20.07
C GLN A 116 -17.20 4.92 -21.34
N GLU A 117 -15.90 4.65 -21.32
CA GLU A 117 -15.24 4.06 -22.48
C GLU A 117 -15.80 2.68 -22.79
N PHE A 118 -16.06 1.90 -21.75
CA PHE A 118 -16.65 0.58 -21.90
C PHE A 118 -18.03 0.68 -22.56
N GLU A 119 -18.85 1.56 -22.05
CA GLU A 119 -20.20 1.74 -22.58
C GLU A 119 -20.17 2.16 -24.04
N THR A 120 -19.36 3.17 -24.37
CA THR A 120 -19.24 3.67 -25.73
C THR A 120 -18.74 2.58 -26.68
N LYS A 121 -17.73 1.84 -26.24
CA LYS A 121 -17.15 0.80 -27.08
C LYS A 121 -18.16 -0.29 -27.43
N TYR A 122 -18.93 -0.71 -26.45
CA TYR A 122 -19.85 -1.82 -26.66
C TYR A 122 -21.20 -1.38 -27.22
N GLU A 123 -21.58 -0.12 -27.06
CA GLU A 123 -22.71 0.43 -27.77
C GLU A 123 -22.46 0.45 -29.27
N GLN A 124 -21.27 0.86 -29.66
CA GLN A 124 -20.91 0.85 -31.09
C GLN A 124 -20.95 -0.54 -31.66
N THR A 125 -20.48 -1.51 -30.87
CA THR A 125 -20.53 -2.89 -31.29
C THR A 125 -21.96 -3.37 -31.45
N ASP A 126 -22.82 -3.03 -30.52
CA ASP A 126 -24.23 -3.40 -30.59
C ASP A 126 -24.92 -2.71 -31.78
N THR A 127 -24.60 -1.47 -32.00
CA THR A 127 -25.15 -0.73 -33.14
C THR A 127 -24.74 -1.36 -34.47
N ALA A 128 -23.51 -1.80 -34.51
CA ALA A 128 -23.01 -2.48 -35.68
C ALA A 128 -23.66 -3.84 -35.90
N ALA A 129 -24.04 -4.48 -34.82
CA ALA A 129 -24.72 -5.74 -34.90
C ALA A 129 -26.20 -5.46 -35.18
N PRO A 130 -26.68 -5.87 -36.26
CA PRO A 130 -28.00 -5.46 -36.58
C PRO A 130 -28.98 -6.07 -35.71
N ALA A 131 -29.27 -6.45 -35.34
CA ALA A 131 -30.15 -6.94 -34.69
C ALA A 131 -30.43 -6.65 -33.49
N ALA A 132 -30.43 -6.42 -33.31
CA ALA A 132 -30.38 -6.22 -32.48
C ALA A 132 -30.83 -6.07 -31.60
N GLU A 133 -30.99 -6.10 -31.51
CA GLU A 133 -31.14 -6.08 -30.78
C GLU A 133 -31.40 -5.71 -30.01
N SER A 134 -31.62 -5.40 -29.97
CA SER A 134 -31.86 -5.12 -29.25
C SER A 134 -31.92 -4.95 -28.44
#